data_1db37db3bfb920f808c718d509553108
#
_entry.id   1db37db3bfb920f808c718d509553108
#
_cell.length_a   1.000
_cell.length_b   1.000
_cell.length_c   1.000
_cell.angle_alpha   90.00
_cell.angle_beta   90.00
_cell.angle_gamma   90.00
#
_symmetry.space_group_name_H-M   'P 1'
#
loop_
_entity.id
_entity.type
_entity.pdbx_description
1 polymer ?
#
loop_
_entity_poly.entity_id
_entity_poly.type
_entity_poly.pdbx_seq_one_letter_code
_entity_poly.pdbx_strand_id
1 'polypeptide(L)'
;WASLECTNFSKAKGGQPRDADSRTLAEHLFRYIEAIDPDYIQIENVEEFMSWGPMDENGKPLSMQKGKDYTKWVRSVKSYGYNFDHRILNAADFGAYTSRKRFFGVFGKKGLPIVFPEPTHCKEGKQDMFGSILKWKPVKDVLDLEDEGTSIFTRKKPLSENTLERIYAGLIKFVAGGKDKWLLKYNSINGKTGKHIPPGIDEPCPTVSCQGRLGVVQAHFLSRYNTCRPQDTCKSVDEPCGVLTTNNRFAKVGCHFL
;
A
#
# COMPACT_ATOMS: atom_id res chain seq x y z
N TRP A 1 12.31 -21.87 3.17
CA TRP A 1 11.47 -20.67 3.12
C TRP A 1 10.15 -20.93 3.81
N ALA A 2 9.71 -20.06 4.73
CA ALA A 2 8.41 -20.13 5.38
C ALA A 2 7.70 -18.77 5.31
N SER A 3 6.56 -18.71 4.62
CA SER A 3 5.64 -17.59 4.65
C SER A 3 4.53 -17.92 5.65
N LEU A 4 4.72 -17.49 6.88
CA LEU A 4 3.82 -17.82 7.98
C LEU A 4 2.50 -17.05 7.84
N GLU A 5 1.41 -17.61 8.39
CA GLU A 5 0.08 -16.96 8.36
C GLU A 5 0.16 -15.51 8.85
N CYS A 6 -0.24 -14.56 8.01
CA CYS A 6 -0.11 -13.14 8.29
C CYS A 6 -1.46 -12.44 8.58
N THR A 7 -2.60 -13.09 8.27
CA THR A 7 -3.94 -12.47 8.32
C THR A 7 -4.26 -11.94 9.72
N ASN A 8 -3.86 -12.68 10.75
CA ASN A 8 -4.11 -12.34 12.15
C ASN A 8 -3.10 -11.36 12.77
N PHE A 9 -2.03 -11.00 12.04
CA PHE A 9 -1.07 -9.97 12.45
C PHE A 9 -1.33 -8.63 11.76
N SER A 10 -1.87 -8.66 10.52
CA SER A 10 -2.00 -7.48 9.67
C SER A 10 -2.99 -6.44 10.21
N LYS A 11 -2.60 -5.16 10.12
CA LYS A 11 -3.47 -4.00 10.36
C LYS A 11 -4.68 -3.95 9.41
N ALA A 12 -4.60 -4.61 8.26
CA ALA A 12 -5.69 -4.65 7.28
C ALA A 12 -6.97 -5.34 7.79
N LYS A 13 -6.91 -6.09 8.90
CA LYS A 13 -8.07 -6.71 9.53
C LYS A 13 -9.00 -5.71 10.24
N GLY A 14 -8.58 -4.44 10.40
CA GLY A 14 -9.47 -3.34 10.78
C GLY A 14 -10.11 -3.46 12.17
N GLY A 15 -9.41 -4.05 13.14
CA GLY A 15 -9.92 -4.19 14.52
C GLY A 15 -10.84 -5.39 14.74
N GLN A 16 -11.07 -6.23 13.71
CA GLN A 16 -11.81 -7.49 13.88
C GLN A 16 -11.09 -8.43 14.86
N PRO A 17 -11.83 -9.28 15.61
CA PRO A 17 -11.23 -10.29 16.48
C PRO A 17 -10.23 -11.16 15.72
N ARG A 18 -9.15 -11.55 16.40
CA ARG A 18 -8.08 -12.36 15.84
C ARG A 18 -8.21 -13.78 16.39
N ASP A 19 -7.99 -14.74 15.51
CA ASP A 19 -7.96 -16.14 15.89
C ASP A 19 -6.62 -16.46 16.57
N ALA A 20 -6.69 -16.94 17.81
CA ALA A 20 -5.52 -17.31 18.60
C ALA A 20 -4.81 -18.51 17.98
N ASP A 21 -5.55 -19.51 17.51
CA ASP A 21 -4.99 -20.74 16.94
C ASP A 21 -4.21 -20.45 15.66
N SER A 22 -4.75 -19.62 14.77
CA SER A 22 -4.02 -19.18 13.56
C SER A 22 -2.73 -18.42 13.88
N ARG A 23 -2.64 -17.74 15.02
CA ARG A 23 -1.43 -17.04 15.43
C ARG A 23 -0.34 -17.97 15.94
N THR A 24 -0.71 -19.19 16.38
CA THR A 24 0.24 -20.21 16.84
C THR A 24 0.82 -21.05 15.69
N LEU A 25 0.32 -20.91 14.46
CA LEU A 25 0.86 -21.64 13.30
C LEU A 25 2.37 -21.44 13.09
N ALA A 26 2.92 -20.32 13.54
CA ALA A 26 4.37 -20.11 13.55
C ALA A 26 5.13 -21.16 14.39
N GLU A 27 4.49 -21.76 15.40
CA GLU A 27 5.09 -22.80 16.25
C GLU A 27 5.21 -24.15 15.50
N HIS A 28 4.44 -24.36 14.44
CA HIS A 28 4.56 -25.54 13.61
C HIS A 28 5.91 -25.63 12.87
N LEU A 29 6.65 -24.52 12.79
CA LEU A 29 7.98 -24.49 12.21
C LEU A 29 8.95 -25.46 12.93
N PHE A 30 8.79 -25.65 14.24
CA PHE A 30 9.67 -26.51 15.04
C PHE A 30 9.72 -27.94 14.51
N ARG A 31 8.58 -28.51 14.09
CA ARG A 31 8.51 -29.87 13.51
C ARG A 31 9.36 -30.00 12.24
N TYR A 32 9.38 -28.94 11.42
CA TYR A 32 10.19 -28.92 10.20
C TYR A 32 11.67 -28.76 10.51
N ILE A 33 12.02 -27.97 11.52
CA ILE A 33 13.40 -27.83 11.98
C ILE A 33 13.92 -29.19 12.45
N GLU A 34 13.15 -29.91 13.28
CA GLU A 34 13.51 -31.22 13.81
C GLU A 34 13.61 -32.30 12.74
N ALA A 35 12.74 -32.27 11.73
CA ALA A 35 12.68 -33.28 10.67
C ALA A 35 13.72 -33.07 9.57
N ILE A 36 14.08 -31.81 9.24
CA ILE A 36 14.89 -31.46 8.06
C ILE A 36 16.28 -30.97 8.46
N ASP A 37 16.42 -30.43 9.66
CA ASP A 37 17.65 -29.78 10.18
C ASP A 37 18.30 -28.83 9.15
N PRO A 38 17.57 -27.79 8.65
CA PRO A 38 18.03 -26.96 7.56
C PRO A 38 19.18 -26.04 7.99
N ASP A 39 20.11 -25.74 7.08
CA ASP A 39 21.19 -24.79 7.34
C ASP A 39 20.69 -23.35 7.49
N TYR A 40 19.66 -22.99 6.71
CA TYR A 40 18.99 -21.69 6.77
C TYR A 40 17.48 -21.83 6.83
N ILE A 41 16.87 -20.94 7.61
CA ILE A 41 15.41 -20.74 7.63
C ILE A 41 15.14 -19.29 7.29
N GLN A 42 14.42 -19.04 6.21
CA GLN A 42 14.01 -17.70 5.80
C GLN A 42 12.51 -17.54 6.05
N ILE A 43 12.15 -16.48 6.76
CA ILE A 43 10.78 -16.15 7.14
C ILE A 43 10.35 -14.87 6.44
N GLU A 44 9.19 -14.88 5.79
CA GLU A 44 8.51 -13.67 5.31
C GLU A 44 7.21 -13.47 6.08
N ASN A 45 6.93 -12.21 6.47
CA ASN A 45 5.67 -11.83 7.09
C ASN A 45 5.40 -10.32 6.95
N VAL A 46 4.27 -9.87 7.47
CA VAL A 46 3.99 -8.44 7.66
C VAL A 46 4.84 -7.87 8.79
N GLU A 47 5.11 -6.56 8.76
CA GLU A 47 5.90 -5.87 9.80
C GLU A 47 5.31 -6.11 11.21
N GLU A 48 3.98 -6.19 11.30
CA GLU A 48 3.26 -6.39 12.54
C GLU A 48 3.50 -7.76 13.20
N PHE A 49 4.12 -8.72 12.51
CA PHE A 49 4.53 -10.01 13.08
C PHE A 49 5.42 -9.84 14.31
N MET A 50 6.31 -8.85 14.30
CA MET A 50 7.13 -8.50 15.47
C MET A 50 6.32 -8.01 16.68
N SER A 51 5.05 -7.70 16.46
CA SER A 51 4.12 -7.29 17.52
C SER A 51 3.33 -8.45 18.11
N TRP A 52 3.61 -9.69 17.69
CA TRP A 52 2.93 -10.88 18.17
C TRP A 52 3.09 -11.01 19.69
N GLY A 53 1.97 -11.03 20.38
CA GLY A 53 1.85 -11.13 21.84
C GLY A 53 0.48 -11.62 22.24
N PRO A 54 0.23 -11.89 23.53
CA PRO A 54 -1.03 -12.39 24.06
C PRO A 54 -2.21 -11.50 23.67
N MET A 55 -3.40 -12.12 23.67
CA MET A 55 -4.69 -11.47 23.41
C MET A 55 -5.56 -11.48 24.66
N ASP A 56 -6.50 -10.53 24.75
CA ASP A 56 -7.56 -10.53 25.72
C ASP A 56 -8.67 -11.54 25.37
N GLU A 57 -9.68 -11.68 26.23
CA GLU A 57 -10.83 -12.58 26.05
C GLU A 57 -11.66 -12.25 24.80
N ASN A 58 -11.55 -11.03 24.28
CA ASN A 58 -12.24 -10.56 23.08
C ASN A 58 -11.39 -10.70 21.80
N GLY A 59 -10.23 -11.39 21.85
CA GLY A 59 -9.32 -11.56 20.72
C GLY A 59 -8.57 -10.27 20.32
N LYS A 60 -8.44 -9.29 21.23
CA LYS A 60 -7.66 -8.08 20.99
C LYS A 60 -6.25 -8.20 21.57
N PRO A 61 -5.19 -7.76 20.85
CA PRO A 61 -3.84 -7.80 21.37
C PRO A 61 -3.67 -6.93 22.62
N LEU A 62 -3.05 -7.48 23.64
CA LEU A 62 -2.65 -6.75 24.86
C LEU A 62 -1.47 -5.83 24.56
N SER A 63 -1.68 -4.53 24.54
CA SER A 63 -0.68 -3.54 24.17
C SER A 63 0.60 -3.58 25.02
N MET A 64 0.46 -3.81 26.33
CA MET A 64 1.58 -3.91 27.28
C MET A 64 2.45 -5.18 27.10
N GLN A 65 1.94 -6.19 26.40
CA GLN A 65 2.62 -7.46 26.13
C GLN A 65 2.98 -7.63 24.65
N LYS A 66 2.99 -6.54 23.90
CA LYS A 66 3.34 -6.49 22.48
C LYS A 66 4.73 -7.07 22.25
N GLY A 67 4.83 -8.03 21.30
CA GLY A 67 6.08 -8.67 20.91
C GLY A 67 6.57 -9.78 21.86
N LYS A 68 5.84 -10.09 22.94
CA LYS A 68 6.27 -11.12 23.91
C LYS A 68 6.35 -12.50 23.28
N ASP A 69 5.33 -12.90 22.49
CA ASP A 69 5.28 -14.22 21.85
C ASP A 69 6.26 -14.30 20.70
N TYR A 70 6.42 -13.23 19.91
CA TYR A 70 7.46 -13.12 18.89
C TYR A 70 8.85 -13.33 19.49
N THR A 71 9.16 -12.65 20.58
CA THR A 71 10.49 -12.77 21.25
C THR A 71 10.71 -14.18 21.79
N LYS A 72 9.67 -14.79 22.38
CA LYS A 72 9.71 -16.18 22.86
C LYS A 72 9.97 -17.13 21.70
N TRP A 73 9.22 -16.99 20.60
CA TRP A 73 9.34 -17.82 19.40
C TRP A 73 10.73 -17.71 18.76
N VAL A 74 11.27 -16.50 18.56
CA VAL A 74 12.63 -16.31 18.05
C VAL A 74 13.66 -17.00 18.96
N ARG A 75 13.51 -16.87 20.29
CA ARG A 75 14.39 -17.51 21.26
C ARG A 75 14.33 -19.04 21.18
N SER A 76 13.13 -19.58 20.98
CA SER A 76 12.93 -21.03 20.80
C SER A 76 13.60 -21.55 19.53
N VAL A 77 13.48 -20.84 18.39
CA VAL A 77 14.20 -21.24 17.16
C VAL A 77 15.72 -21.17 17.37
N LYS A 78 16.20 -20.13 18.04
CA LYS A 78 17.65 -19.99 18.35
C LYS A 78 18.19 -21.11 19.22
N SER A 79 17.37 -21.75 20.08
CA SER A 79 17.79 -22.86 20.93
C SER A 79 18.16 -24.13 20.12
N TYR A 80 17.72 -24.24 18.86
CA TYR A 80 18.17 -25.27 17.92
C TYR A 80 19.55 -25.00 17.29
N GLY A 81 20.27 -23.98 17.77
CA GLY A 81 21.63 -23.69 17.29
C GLY A 81 21.71 -22.67 16.16
N TYR A 82 20.69 -21.86 15.97
CA TYR A 82 20.66 -20.81 14.95
C TYR A 82 21.04 -19.44 15.49
N ASN A 83 21.75 -18.67 14.68
CA ASN A 83 21.83 -17.21 14.79
C ASN A 83 20.61 -16.61 14.05
N PHE A 84 20.25 -15.36 14.39
CA PHE A 84 19.08 -14.69 13.80
C PHE A 84 19.37 -13.23 13.55
N ASP A 85 19.01 -12.76 12.37
CA ASP A 85 18.88 -11.34 12.03
C ASP A 85 17.63 -11.12 11.17
N HIS A 86 17.18 -9.88 11.10
CA HIS A 86 15.99 -9.52 10.33
C HIS A 86 16.07 -8.12 9.77
N ARG A 87 15.32 -7.87 8.69
CA ARG A 87 15.13 -6.54 8.10
C ARG A 87 13.66 -6.34 7.73
N ILE A 88 13.24 -5.07 7.79
CA ILE A 88 12.00 -4.64 7.12
C ILE A 88 12.42 -4.11 5.76
N LEU A 89 12.09 -4.84 4.72
CA LEU A 89 12.43 -4.46 3.35
C LEU A 89 11.20 -3.87 2.65
N ASN A 90 11.43 -2.78 1.90
CA ASN A 90 10.41 -2.14 1.08
C ASN A 90 10.68 -2.51 -0.38
N ALA A 91 9.71 -3.09 -1.06
CA ALA A 91 9.87 -3.52 -2.45
C ALA A 91 10.30 -2.37 -3.39
N ALA A 92 9.88 -1.12 -3.12
CA ALA A 92 10.30 0.05 -3.88
C ALA A 92 11.82 0.30 -3.81
N ASP A 93 12.49 -0.07 -2.70
CA ASP A 93 13.94 0.08 -2.54
C ASP A 93 14.73 -0.88 -3.45
N PHE A 94 14.05 -1.86 -4.06
CA PHE A 94 14.58 -2.85 -4.99
C PHE A 94 14.01 -2.71 -6.41
N GLY A 95 13.43 -1.54 -6.73
CA GLY A 95 12.95 -1.21 -8.07
C GLY A 95 11.55 -1.71 -8.41
N ALA A 96 10.76 -2.17 -7.45
CA ALA A 96 9.35 -2.49 -7.67
C ALA A 96 8.49 -1.21 -7.71
N TYR A 97 7.40 -1.26 -8.47
CA TYR A 97 6.42 -0.17 -8.60
C TYR A 97 5.46 -0.05 -7.41
N THR A 98 5.75 -0.74 -6.30
CA THR A 98 4.94 -0.73 -5.08
C THR A 98 5.81 -0.54 -3.84
N SER A 99 5.32 0.25 -2.89
CA SER A 99 5.94 0.46 -1.58
C SER A 99 5.52 -0.59 -0.54
N ARG A 100 5.51 -1.87 -0.96
CA ARG A 100 5.16 -3.00 -0.09
C ARG A 100 6.28 -3.28 0.90
N LYS A 101 6.03 -3.03 2.18
CA LYS A 101 6.95 -3.38 3.27
C LYS A 101 6.67 -4.77 3.81
N ARG A 102 7.73 -5.53 4.04
CA ARG A 102 7.66 -6.87 4.64
C ARG A 102 8.80 -7.10 5.63
N PHE A 103 8.49 -7.87 6.63
CA PHE A 103 9.47 -8.46 7.53
C PHE A 103 10.14 -9.65 6.82
N PHE A 104 11.46 -9.67 6.83
CA PHE A 104 12.29 -10.81 6.44
C PHE A 104 13.18 -11.18 7.60
N GLY A 105 12.98 -12.36 8.14
CA GLY A 105 13.83 -12.94 9.17
C GLY A 105 14.65 -14.08 8.61
N VAL A 106 15.92 -14.15 8.96
CA VAL A 106 16.82 -15.23 8.55
C VAL A 106 17.44 -15.85 9.79
N PHE A 107 17.25 -17.14 9.92
CA PHE A 107 17.99 -17.96 10.86
C PHE A 107 19.06 -18.73 10.08
N GLY A 108 20.31 -18.65 10.49
CA GLY A 108 21.43 -19.42 9.93
C GLY A 108 22.08 -20.25 11.04
N LYS A 109 22.44 -21.53 10.78
CA LYS A 109 23.19 -22.34 11.73
C LYS A 109 24.45 -21.61 12.20
N LYS A 110 24.89 -21.90 13.41
CA LYS A 110 26.08 -21.27 14.00
C LYS A 110 27.28 -21.38 13.05
N GLY A 111 27.93 -20.24 12.77
CA GLY A 111 29.06 -20.18 11.83
C GLY A 111 28.67 -19.83 10.39
N LEU A 112 27.40 -19.88 10.02
CA LEU A 112 26.93 -19.45 8.69
C LEU A 112 26.61 -17.95 8.68
N PRO A 113 27.00 -17.22 7.62
CA PRO A 113 26.74 -15.80 7.50
C PRO A 113 25.25 -15.52 7.21
N ILE A 114 24.71 -14.47 7.81
CA ILE A 114 23.38 -13.94 7.47
C ILE A 114 23.59 -12.64 6.69
N VAL A 115 23.12 -12.60 5.45
CA VAL A 115 23.27 -11.45 4.55
C VAL A 115 21.90 -11.03 4.00
N PHE A 116 21.66 -9.73 3.93
CA PHE A 116 20.48 -9.14 3.29
C PHE A 116 20.91 -8.36 2.05
N PRO A 117 20.03 -8.24 1.03
CA PRO A 117 20.32 -7.46 -0.15
C PRO A 117 20.41 -5.96 0.20
N GLU A 118 21.31 -5.25 -0.49
CA GLU A 118 21.42 -3.81 -0.38
C GLU A 118 20.40 -3.10 -1.31
N PRO A 119 19.78 -2.00 -0.86
CA PRO A 119 18.86 -1.23 -1.67
C PRO A 119 19.51 -0.67 -2.94
N THR A 120 18.84 -0.84 -4.08
CA THR A 120 19.24 -0.27 -5.37
C THR A 120 18.52 1.04 -5.70
N HIS A 121 17.43 1.35 -4.97
CA HIS A 121 16.58 2.52 -5.15
C HIS A 121 16.27 3.18 -3.82
N CYS A 122 16.01 4.49 -3.84
CA CYS A 122 15.47 5.23 -2.70
C CYS A 122 14.50 6.32 -3.19
N LYS A 123 13.74 6.90 -2.27
CA LYS A 123 12.64 7.83 -2.59
C LYS A 123 13.08 8.97 -3.53
N GLU A 124 14.19 9.62 -3.22
CA GLU A 124 14.68 10.79 -3.98
C GLU A 124 15.82 10.45 -4.96
N GLY A 125 16.35 9.24 -4.90
CA GLY A 125 17.62 8.91 -5.53
C GLY A 125 18.80 9.52 -4.76
N LYS A 126 19.99 8.97 -4.93
CA LYS A 126 21.24 9.54 -4.40
C LYS A 126 22.36 9.29 -5.38
N GLN A 127 23.23 10.27 -5.51
CA GLN A 127 24.49 10.11 -6.23
C GLN A 127 25.59 10.61 -5.31
N ASP A 128 26.55 9.74 -5.00
CA ASP A 128 27.72 10.08 -4.20
C ASP A 128 28.99 9.52 -4.86
N MET A 129 30.13 9.73 -4.20
CA MET A 129 31.44 9.27 -4.70
C MET A 129 31.58 7.74 -4.77
N PHE A 130 30.70 6.99 -4.10
CA PHE A 130 30.76 5.53 -3.98
C PHE A 130 29.73 4.82 -4.85
N GLY A 131 28.83 5.57 -5.54
CA GLY A 131 27.83 5.02 -6.43
C GLY A 131 26.55 5.84 -6.56
N SER A 132 25.61 5.31 -7.32
CA SER A 132 24.28 5.92 -7.48
C SER A 132 23.20 4.96 -6.99
N ILE A 133 22.31 5.46 -6.13
CA ILE A 133 21.06 4.79 -5.77
C ILE A 133 19.97 5.44 -6.61
N LEU A 134 19.27 4.64 -7.39
CA LEU A 134 18.24 5.13 -8.32
C LEU A 134 17.01 5.66 -7.55
N LYS A 135 16.24 6.54 -8.18
CA LYS A 135 14.97 6.98 -7.65
C LYS A 135 13.93 5.86 -7.74
N TRP A 136 12.98 5.82 -6.79
CA TRP A 136 11.84 4.91 -6.85
C TRP A 136 11.07 5.05 -8.16
N LYS A 137 10.65 3.91 -8.70
CA LYS A 137 9.87 3.87 -9.94
C LYS A 137 8.42 4.27 -9.68
N PRO A 138 7.87 5.19 -10.47
CA PRO A 138 6.49 5.62 -10.34
C PRO A 138 5.53 4.57 -10.91
N VAL A 139 4.37 4.36 -10.27
CA VAL A 139 3.41 3.35 -10.74
C VAL A 139 2.81 3.67 -12.11
N LYS A 140 2.80 4.94 -12.52
CA LYS A 140 2.30 5.34 -13.87
C LYS A 140 2.99 4.63 -15.03
N ASP A 141 4.23 4.17 -14.85
CA ASP A 141 4.99 3.48 -15.90
C ASP A 141 4.42 2.10 -16.25
N VAL A 142 3.53 1.55 -15.41
CA VAL A 142 2.90 0.23 -15.57
C VAL A 142 1.37 0.30 -15.57
N LEU A 143 0.80 1.50 -15.63
CA LEU A 143 -0.64 1.71 -15.77
C LEU A 143 -0.98 1.97 -17.22
N ASP A 144 -2.07 1.36 -17.70
CA ASP A 144 -2.70 1.76 -18.95
C ASP A 144 -3.49 3.05 -18.70
N LEU A 145 -2.90 4.17 -19.06
CA LEU A 145 -3.51 5.50 -18.89
C LEU A 145 -4.30 5.93 -20.13
N GLU A 146 -4.32 5.12 -21.18
CA GLU A 146 -5.17 5.30 -22.37
C GLU A 146 -6.56 4.68 -22.17
N ASP A 147 -6.70 3.71 -21.25
CA ASP A 147 -7.99 3.17 -20.87
C ASP A 147 -8.80 4.24 -20.13
N GLU A 148 -9.86 4.71 -20.76
CA GLU A 148 -10.75 5.74 -20.20
C GLU A 148 -11.65 5.21 -19.07
N GLY A 149 -11.78 3.88 -18.93
CA GLY A 149 -12.61 3.23 -17.93
C GLY A 149 -14.11 3.60 -18.07
N THR A 150 -14.83 3.58 -16.96
CA THR A 150 -16.26 3.89 -16.93
C THR A 150 -16.57 5.10 -16.04
N SER A 151 -17.51 5.94 -16.47
CA SER A 151 -17.97 7.08 -15.68
C SER A 151 -18.58 6.61 -14.35
N ILE A 152 -18.19 7.28 -13.26
CA ILE A 152 -18.77 7.03 -11.92
C ILE A 152 -20.25 7.42 -11.83
N PHE A 153 -20.71 8.31 -12.73
CA PHE A 153 -22.07 8.85 -12.74
C PHE A 153 -23.07 7.96 -13.51
N THR A 154 -22.58 7.10 -14.42
CA THR A 154 -23.44 6.21 -15.25
C THR A 154 -23.61 4.81 -14.64
N ARG A 155 -23.13 4.57 -13.41
CA ARG A 155 -23.21 3.28 -12.73
C ARG A 155 -24.63 2.93 -12.31
N LYS A 156 -25.05 1.67 -12.52
CA LYS A 156 -26.33 1.14 -12.03
C LYS A 156 -26.45 1.27 -10.49
N LYS A 157 -25.37 1.07 -9.76
CA LYS A 157 -25.30 1.27 -8.30
C LYS A 157 -24.38 2.45 -8.00
N PRO A 158 -24.90 3.51 -7.36
CA PRO A 158 -24.10 4.66 -6.95
C PRO A 158 -22.92 4.27 -6.08
N LEU A 159 -21.85 5.06 -6.11
CA LEU A 159 -20.74 4.90 -5.18
C LEU A 159 -21.18 5.26 -3.76
N SER A 160 -20.58 4.60 -2.77
CA SER A 160 -20.80 4.96 -1.36
C SER A 160 -20.23 6.35 -1.08
N GLU A 161 -20.83 7.06 -0.12
CA GLU A 161 -20.39 8.38 0.34
C GLU A 161 -18.89 8.41 0.67
N ASN A 162 -18.42 7.42 1.43
CA ASN A 162 -17.00 7.27 1.75
C ASN A 162 -16.09 7.15 0.50
N THR A 163 -16.60 6.60 -0.61
CA THR A 163 -15.83 6.52 -1.86
C THR A 163 -15.80 7.87 -2.56
N LEU A 164 -16.93 8.58 -2.57
CA LEU A 164 -17.02 9.94 -3.10
C LEU A 164 -16.12 10.91 -2.34
N GLU A 165 -16.07 10.83 -1.01
CA GLU A 165 -15.16 11.63 -0.18
C GLU A 165 -13.69 11.38 -0.54
N ARG A 166 -13.31 10.13 -0.83
CA ARG A 166 -11.94 9.79 -1.26
C ARG A 166 -11.62 10.39 -2.63
N ILE A 167 -12.56 10.33 -3.56
CA ILE A 167 -12.42 10.97 -4.89
C ILE A 167 -12.29 12.46 -4.72
N TYR A 168 -13.14 13.07 -3.91
CA TYR A 168 -13.10 14.52 -3.62
C TYR A 168 -11.77 14.95 -2.99
N ALA A 169 -11.24 14.18 -2.05
CA ALA A 169 -9.91 14.42 -1.49
C ALA A 169 -8.80 14.36 -2.57
N GLY A 170 -8.98 13.48 -3.57
CA GLY A 170 -8.10 13.39 -4.74
C GLY A 170 -8.20 14.62 -5.64
N LEU A 171 -9.42 15.07 -5.93
CA LEU A 171 -9.66 16.30 -6.72
C LEU A 171 -8.96 17.50 -6.08
N ILE A 172 -9.16 17.72 -4.76
CA ILE A 172 -8.51 18.82 -4.03
C ILE A 172 -6.99 18.70 -4.10
N LYS A 173 -6.44 17.52 -3.87
CA LYS A 173 -4.99 17.34 -3.76
C LYS A 173 -4.27 17.44 -5.11
N PHE A 174 -4.84 16.83 -6.15
CA PHE A 174 -4.14 16.66 -7.43
C PHE A 174 -4.62 17.63 -8.49
N VAL A 175 -5.93 17.78 -8.68
CA VAL A 175 -6.46 18.67 -9.74
C VAL A 175 -6.19 20.14 -9.41
N ALA A 176 -6.35 20.55 -8.16
CA ALA A 176 -5.95 21.89 -7.73
C ALA A 176 -4.43 22.13 -7.86
N GLY A 177 -3.61 21.06 -7.86
CA GLY A 177 -2.18 21.09 -8.12
C GLY A 177 -1.79 20.86 -9.58
N GLY A 178 -2.73 20.92 -10.54
CA GLY A 178 -2.48 20.78 -11.98
C GLY A 178 -2.29 19.35 -12.48
N LYS A 179 -2.70 18.32 -11.72
CA LYS A 179 -2.65 16.92 -12.12
C LYS A 179 -4.07 16.37 -12.31
N ASP A 180 -4.27 15.60 -13.36
CA ASP A 180 -5.58 15.06 -13.77
C ASP A 180 -5.81 13.61 -13.32
N LYS A 181 -4.78 12.91 -12.85
CA LYS A 181 -4.82 11.48 -12.50
C LYS A 181 -4.25 11.21 -11.11
N TRP A 182 -4.86 10.28 -10.37
CA TRP A 182 -4.39 9.79 -9.08
C TRP A 182 -4.90 8.39 -8.75
N LEU A 183 -4.37 7.76 -7.70
CA LEU A 183 -4.87 6.48 -7.21
C LEU A 183 -5.96 6.68 -6.16
N LEU A 184 -7.06 5.95 -6.32
CA LEU A 184 -8.05 5.73 -5.28
C LEU A 184 -7.70 4.48 -4.50
N LYS A 185 -7.58 4.60 -3.19
CA LYS A 185 -7.35 3.46 -2.29
C LYS A 185 -8.61 3.19 -1.48
N TYR A 186 -9.27 2.07 -1.74
CA TYR A 186 -10.43 1.62 -0.97
C TYR A 186 -10.01 1.16 0.44
N ASN A 187 -10.91 1.33 1.41
CA ASN A 187 -10.73 0.92 2.81
C ASN A 187 -9.52 1.54 3.53
N SER A 188 -9.04 2.69 3.08
CA SER A 188 -8.05 3.46 3.80
C SER A 188 -8.72 4.60 4.56
N ILE A 189 -9.18 4.33 5.76
CA ILE A 189 -9.48 5.40 6.71
C ILE A 189 -8.18 5.61 7.49
N ASN A 190 -7.65 6.82 7.46
CA ASN A 190 -6.65 7.19 8.43
C ASN A 190 -7.37 7.40 9.76
N GLY A 191 -7.47 6.34 10.56
CA GLY A 191 -8.38 6.21 11.70
C GLY A 191 -8.20 7.22 12.84
N LYS A 192 -7.22 8.13 12.75
CA LYS A 192 -6.98 9.17 13.75
C LYS A 192 -7.38 10.58 13.29
N THR A 193 -7.47 10.86 12.02
CA THR A 193 -7.69 12.22 11.51
C THR A 193 -8.88 12.36 10.57
N GLY A 194 -9.54 11.27 10.17
CA GLY A 194 -10.64 11.28 9.19
C GLY A 194 -10.24 11.78 7.80
N LYS A 195 -8.97 12.12 7.57
CA LYS A 195 -8.49 12.64 6.29
C LYS A 195 -8.04 11.51 5.38
N HIS A 196 -8.65 11.43 4.21
CA HIS A 196 -8.18 10.59 3.13
C HIS A 196 -6.96 11.26 2.46
N ILE A 197 -5.86 10.52 2.36
CA ILE A 197 -4.68 10.96 1.63
C ILE A 197 -4.56 10.07 0.39
N PRO A 198 -5.10 10.51 -0.75
CA PRO A 198 -5.01 9.74 -1.98
C PRO A 198 -3.55 9.64 -2.46
N PRO A 199 -3.08 8.44 -2.88
CA PRO A 199 -1.76 8.29 -3.46
C PRO A 199 -1.69 8.89 -4.87
N GLY A 200 -0.51 9.38 -5.25
CA GLY A 200 -0.23 9.82 -6.61
C GLY A 200 0.18 8.67 -7.52
N ILE A 201 0.22 8.91 -8.82
CA ILE A 201 0.73 7.98 -9.83
C ILE A 201 2.24 8.18 -10.09
N ASP A 202 2.82 9.26 -9.60
CA ASP A 202 4.23 9.62 -9.75
C ASP A 202 5.14 8.97 -8.70
N GLU A 203 4.56 8.15 -7.82
CA GLU A 203 5.24 7.41 -6.76
C GLU A 203 4.89 5.92 -6.87
N PRO A 204 5.65 5.01 -6.21
CA PRO A 204 5.25 3.62 -6.10
C PRO A 204 3.86 3.50 -5.47
N CYS A 205 3.01 2.64 -6.03
CA CYS A 205 1.67 2.44 -5.47
C CYS A 205 1.75 1.84 -4.05
N PRO A 206 0.73 2.04 -3.22
CA PRO A 206 0.59 1.31 -1.97
C PRO A 206 0.56 -0.20 -2.18
N THR A 207 0.75 -0.97 -1.12
CA THR A 207 0.71 -2.43 -1.17
C THR A 207 -0.52 -2.93 -1.93
N VAL A 208 -0.28 -3.65 -3.03
CA VAL A 208 -1.32 -4.34 -3.78
C VAL A 208 -1.79 -5.55 -2.99
N SER A 209 -3.10 -5.77 -2.93
CA SER A 209 -3.72 -6.91 -2.25
C SER A 209 -4.59 -7.69 -3.23
N CYS A 210 -4.85 -8.97 -2.94
CA CYS A 210 -5.70 -9.84 -3.75
C CYS A 210 -7.15 -9.35 -3.92
N GLN A 211 -7.59 -8.37 -3.12
CA GLN A 211 -8.97 -7.87 -3.12
C GLN A 211 -9.20 -6.63 -3.99
N GLY A 212 -8.29 -6.29 -4.91
CA GLY A 212 -8.50 -5.17 -5.85
C GLY A 212 -8.85 -3.85 -5.14
N ARG A 213 -7.99 -3.38 -4.22
CA ARG A 213 -8.28 -2.18 -3.39
C ARG A 213 -7.68 -0.89 -3.92
N LEU A 214 -7.17 -0.89 -5.12
CA LEU A 214 -6.66 0.30 -5.80
C LEU A 214 -7.42 0.50 -7.10
N GLY A 215 -7.70 1.75 -7.44
CA GLY A 215 -8.24 2.15 -8.73
C GLY A 215 -7.54 3.41 -9.19
N VAL A 216 -7.49 3.65 -10.48
CA VAL A 216 -7.06 4.94 -11.03
C VAL A 216 -8.30 5.83 -11.18
N VAL A 217 -8.20 7.06 -10.76
CA VAL A 217 -9.20 8.09 -11.03
C VAL A 217 -8.58 9.12 -11.95
N GLN A 218 -9.30 9.42 -13.00
CA GLN A 218 -8.93 10.48 -13.94
C GLN A 218 -10.07 11.50 -14.02
N ALA A 219 -9.76 12.81 -13.90
CA ALA A 219 -10.74 13.88 -13.86
C ALA A 219 -10.97 14.51 -15.26
N HIS A 220 -12.19 14.53 -15.84
CA HIS A 220 -12.59 15.22 -17.08
C HIS A 220 -13.78 16.14 -16.85
N PHE A 221 -13.65 17.42 -17.09
CA PHE A 221 -14.75 18.37 -17.13
C PHE A 221 -14.45 19.50 -18.10
N LEU A 222 -15.48 20.19 -18.57
CA LEU A 222 -15.30 21.41 -19.36
C LEU A 222 -15.20 22.60 -18.44
N SER A 223 -14.03 23.25 -18.42
CA SER A 223 -13.85 24.51 -17.76
C SER A 223 -14.09 25.64 -18.74
N ARG A 224 -14.97 26.57 -18.40
CA ARG A 224 -15.27 27.77 -19.19
C ARG A 224 -14.54 28.95 -18.59
N TYR A 225 -13.75 29.66 -19.41
CA TYR A 225 -13.10 30.89 -19.03
C TYR A 225 -14.07 32.07 -19.23
N ASN A 226 -13.99 33.08 -18.38
CA ASN A 226 -14.77 34.33 -18.43
C ASN A 226 -16.24 34.21 -17.98
N THR A 227 -16.54 33.46 -16.95
CA THR A 227 -17.83 33.53 -16.25
C THR A 227 -17.67 34.26 -14.91
N CYS A 228 -18.68 35.03 -14.54
CA CYS A 228 -18.64 35.85 -13.32
C CYS A 228 -18.84 35.03 -12.01
N ARG A 229 -19.25 33.74 -12.12
CA ARG A 229 -19.55 32.91 -10.96
C ARG A 229 -18.79 31.57 -11.06
N PRO A 230 -18.00 31.20 -10.04
CA PRO A 230 -17.22 29.94 -10.07
C PRO A 230 -18.04 28.67 -10.31
N GLN A 231 -19.27 28.60 -9.79
CA GLN A 231 -20.17 27.48 -9.96
C GLN A 231 -20.67 27.27 -11.40
N ASP A 232 -20.61 28.31 -12.23
CA ASP A 232 -21.05 28.23 -13.63
C ASP A 232 -19.89 27.92 -14.60
N THR A 233 -18.68 27.76 -14.07
CA THR A 233 -17.47 27.58 -14.87
C THR A 233 -17.23 26.13 -15.30
N CYS A 234 -17.81 25.16 -14.61
CA CYS A 234 -17.62 23.73 -14.89
C CYS A 234 -18.92 23.14 -15.46
N LYS A 235 -18.81 22.42 -16.58
CA LYS A 235 -19.90 21.64 -17.19
C LYS A 235 -19.50 20.21 -17.43
N SER A 236 -20.47 19.30 -17.40
CA SER A 236 -20.27 17.91 -17.81
C SER A 236 -19.81 17.85 -19.27
N VAL A 237 -18.95 16.90 -19.58
CA VAL A 237 -18.59 16.55 -20.96
C VAL A 237 -19.72 15.79 -21.65
N ASP A 238 -20.68 15.24 -20.89
CA ASP A 238 -21.83 14.49 -21.39
C ASP A 238 -23.00 15.42 -21.79
N GLU A 239 -22.86 16.74 -21.54
CA GLU A 239 -23.83 17.74 -21.96
C GLU A 239 -23.31 18.53 -23.17
N PRO A 240 -24.21 19.05 -24.02
CA PRO A 240 -23.79 19.96 -25.09
C PRO A 240 -22.98 21.13 -24.51
N CYS A 241 -21.85 21.42 -25.12
CA CYS A 241 -21.06 22.58 -24.72
C CYS A 241 -21.85 23.87 -25.02
N GLY A 242 -21.57 24.91 -24.23
CA GLY A 242 -22.17 26.23 -24.48
C GLY A 242 -21.69 26.81 -25.81
N VAL A 243 -22.18 28.00 -26.15
CA VAL A 243 -21.88 28.69 -27.42
C VAL A 243 -20.36 28.78 -27.63
N LEU A 244 -19.88 28.21 -28.74
CA LEU A 244 -18.51 28.34 -29.20
C LEU A 244 -18.31 29.71 -29.80
N THR A 245 -17.30 30.39 -29.34
CA THR A 245 -16.90 31.73 -29.86
C THR A 245 -15.56 31.61 -30.59
N THR A 246 -15.21 32.59 -31.41
CA THR A 246 -13.93 32.62 -32.15
C THR A 246 -12.70 32.60 -31.25
N ASN A 247 -12.85 33.03 -30.00
CA ASN A 247 -11.81 32.86 -28.97
C ASN A 247 -12.08 31.57 -28.20
N ASN A 248 -11.10 30.67 -28.11
CA ASN A 248 -11.22 29.44 -27.36
C ASN A 248 -11.44 29.72 -25.87
N ARG A 249 -12.65 29.47 -25.35
CA ARG A 249 -13.05 29.72 -23.97
C ARG A 249 -13.35 28.48 -23.16
N PHE A 250 -13.06 27.30 -23.70
CA PHE A 250 -13.27 26.02 -23.04
C PHE A 250 -11.96 25.23 -22.98
N ALA A 251 -11.69 24.63 -21.86
CA ALA A 251 -10.69 23.58 -21.71
C ALA A 251 -11.37 22.30 -21.23
N LYS A 252 -11.07 21.19 -21.88
CA LYS A 252 -11.46 19.85 -21.40
C LYS A 252 -10.53 19.50 -20.23
N VAL A 253 -11.10 19.23 -19.07
CA VAL A 253 -10.43 18.66 -17.92
C VAL A 253 -11.02 17.27 -17.68
N GLY A 254 -10.25 16.27 -17.66
CA GLY A 254 -10.74 14.92 -17.75
C GLY A 254 -10.78 14.08 -16.43
N CYS A 255 -11.85 13.28 -16.13
CA CYS A 255 -12.01 12.39 -14.97
C CYS A 255 -12.61 11.02 -15.34
N HIS A 256 -11.83 9.98 -15.46
CA HIS A 256 -12.31 8.61 -15.67
C HIS A 256 -11.99 7.71 -14.46
N PHE A 257 -12.75 6.64 -14.31
CA PHE A 257 -12.61 5.65 -13.27
C PHE A 257 -12.22 4.31 -13.91
N LEU A 258 -11.04 3.82 -13.62
CA LEU A 258 -10.55 2.49 -13.99
C LEU A 258 -10.82 1.46 -12.92
#